data_9ab43c37205767b9423c89d651af01bb
#
_entry.id   9ab43c37205767b9423c89d651af01bb
#
_cell.length_a   1.000
_cell.length_b   1.000
_cell.length_c   1.000
_cell.angle_alpha   90.00
_cell.angle_beta   90.00
_cell.angle_gamma   90.00
#
_symmetry.space_group_name_H-M   'P 1'
#
loop_
_entity.id
_entity.type
_entity.pdbx_description
1 polymer ?
#
loop_
_entity_poly.entity_id
_entity_poly.type
_entity_poly.pdbx_seq_one_letter_code
_entity_poly.pdbx_strand_id
1 'polypeptide(L)'
;MLLAIDCGNTNTVFSIWDGTQFIANWRIASSHKRTADQYFVWLNALMTLDDIAGDIDEMVISSTVPRVVFNLRVLADKYFGTRPLVVGRTDCRLPISVRVDAGTAVGPDRLVNS
;
A
#
# COMPACT_ATOMS: atom_id res chain seq x y z
N MET A 1 -2.12 -3.59 -11.59
CA MET A 1 -2.81 -3.53 -10.28
C MET A 1 -2.26 -2.38 -9.46
N LEU A 2 -3.02 -1.91 -8.53
CA LEU A 2 -2.61 -0.82 -7.65
C LEU A 2 -2.28 -1.36 -6.27
N LEU A 3 -1.15 -0.96 -5.73
CA LEU A 3 -0.75 -1.29 -4.37
C LEU A 3 -1.00 -0.07 -3.50
N ALA A 4 -1.84 -0.21 -2.50
CA ALA A 4 -2.13 0.83 -1.54
C ALA A 4 -1.46 0.49 -0.21
N ILE A 5 -0.70 1.43 0.32
CA ILE A 5 0.04 1.25 1.56
C ILE A 5 -0.39 2.33 2.54
N ASP A 6 -0.92 1.90 3.67
CA ASP A 6 -1.35 2.81 4.73
C ASP A 6 -0.47 2.55 5.94
N CYS A 7 0.40 3.49 6.27
CA CYS A 7 1.33 3.34 7.37
C CYS A 7 0.79 4.02 8.62
N GLY A 8 0.29 3.22 9.54
CA GLY A 8 -0.14 3.69 10.84
C GLY A 8 1.00 3.66 11.85
N ASN A 9 0.72 4.08 13.06
CA ASN A 9 1.73 4.09 14.12
C ASN A 9 2.19 2.70 14.52
N THR A 10 1.27 1.76 14.51
CA THR A 10 1.53 0.40 14.99
C THR A 10 1.65 -0.60 13.86
N ASN A 11 0.80 -0.47 12.86
CA ASN A 11 0.77 -1.40 11.74
C ASN A 11 0.77 -0.67 10.42
N THR A 12 1.38 -1.31 9.43
CA THR A 12 1.34 -0.86 8.05
C THR A 12 0.52 -1.87 7.26
N VAL A 13 -0.47 -1.40 6.53
CA VAL A 13 -1.39 -2.24 5.78
C VAL A 13 -1.08 -2.11 4.30
N PHE A 14 -0.94 -3.25 3.64
CA PHE A 14 -0.71 -3.33 2.20
C PHE A 14 -1.94 -3.97 1.57
N SER A 15 -2.55 -3.29 0.61
CA SER A 15 -3.74 -3.78 -0.06
C SER A 15 -3.53 -3.73 -1.57
N ILE A 16 -4.07 -4.71 -2.28
CA ILE A 16 -3.97 -4.76 -3.72
C ILE A 16 -5.35 -4.58 -4.34
N TRP A 17 -5.44 -3.61 -5.24
CA TRP A 17 -6.64 -3.27 -5.98
C TRP A 17 -6.45 -3.72 -7.43
N ASP A 18 -7.36 -4.54 -7.92
CA ASP A 18 -7.23 -5.12 -9.27
C ASP A 18 -7.89 -4.29 -10.36
N GLY A 19 -8.46 -3.16 -10.00
CA GLY A 19 -9.23 -2.32 -10.93
C GLY A 19 -10.71 -2.34 -10.63
N THR A 20 -11.17 -3.32 -9.87
CA THR A 20 -12.58 -3.49 -9.54
C THR A 20 -12.79 -3.62 -8.04
N GLN A 21 -11.90 -4.33 -7.37
CA GLN A 21 -12.04 -4.59 -5.94
C GLN A 21 -10.67 -4.89 -5.33
N PHE A 22 -10.63 -4.86 -4.00
CA PHE A 22 -9.43 -5.29 -3.29
C PHE A 22 -9.39 -6.82 -3.28
N ILE A 23 -8.25 -7.35 -3.73
CA ILE A 23 -8.06 -8.80 -3.80
C ILE A 23 -7.10 -9.30 -2.73
N ALA A 24 -6.44 -8.41 -2.02
CA ALA A 24 -5.51 -8.79 -0.97
C ALA A 24 -5.38 -7.67 0.05
N ASN A 25 -5.13 -8.07 1.29
CA ASN A 25 -4.92 -7.13 2.38
C ASN A 25 -4.00 -7.80 3.39
N TRP A 26 -2.82 -7.23 3.59
CA TRP A 26 -1.84 -7.77 4.52
C TRP A 26 -1.37 -6.69 5.46
N ARG A 27 -0.99 -7.09 6.65
CA ARG A 27 -0.58 -6.19 7.70
C ARG A 27 0.77 -6.60 8.25
N ILE A 28 1.61 -5.61 8.53
CA ILE A 28 2.91 -5.83 9.11
C ILE A 28 3.16 -4.74 10.15
N ALA A 29 3.89 -5.07 11.19
CA ALA A 29 4.22 -4.07 12.20
C ALA A 29 4.98 -2.92 11.58
N SER A 30 4.62 -1.70 11.96
CA SER A 30 5.30 -0.52 11.46
C SER A 30 6.73 -0.45 11.97
N SER A 31 7.68 -0.17 11.09
CA SER A 31 9.08 -0.01 11.46
C SER A 31 9.77 0.89 10.45
N HIS A 32 10.35 1.97 10.94
CA HIS A 32 11.08 2.89 10.08
C HIS A 32 12.48 2.37 9.74
N LYS A 33 12.86 1.23 10.31
CA LYS A 33 14.15 0.59 10.01
C LYS A 33 14.07 -0.43 8.88
N ARG A 34 12.87 -0.76 8.44
CA ARG A 34 12.70 -1.77 7.41
C ARG A 34 13.08 -1.21 6.05
N THR A 35 13.91 -1.94 5.32
CA THR A 35 14.38 -1.49 4.01
C THR A 35 13.40 -1.86 2.90
N ALA A 36 13.60 -1.26 1.73
CA ALA A 36 12.80 -1.61 0.55
C ALA A 36 12.94 -3.08 0.20
N ASP A 37 14.14 -3.63 0.34
CA ASP A 37 14.37 -5.03 0.02
C ASP A 37 13.59 -5.96 0.96
N GLN A 38 13.52 -5.61 2.25
CA GLN A 38 12.76 -6.38 3.21
C GLN A 38 11.27 -6.33 2.91
N TYR A 39 10.76 -5.18 2.55
CA TYR A 39 9.37 -5.05 2.13
C TYR A 39 9.09 -5.91 0.91
N PHE A 40 9.99 -5.89 -0.07
CA PHE A 40 9.77 -6.63 -1.30
C PHE A 40 9.74 -8.13 -1.07
N VAL A 41 10.69 -8.65 -0.30
CA VAL A 41 10.74 -10.09 -0.01
C VAL A 41 9.46 -10.53 0.69
N TRP A 42 9.02 -9.77 1.67
CA TRP A 42 7.81 -10.07 2.42
C TRP A 42 6.58 -10.02 1.51
N LEU A 43 6.45 -8.95 0.74
CA LEU A 43 5.30 -8.75 -0.13
C LEU A 43 5.24 -9.80 -1.23
N ASN A 44 6.37 -10.06 -1.86
CA ASN A 44 6.46 -11.03 -2.94
C ASN A 44 6.10 -12.44 -2.44
N ALA A 45 6.53 -12.79 -1.26
CA ALA A 45 6.18 -14.08 -0.66
C ALA A 45 4.68 -14.20 -0.45
N LEU A 46 4.05 -13.14 0.05
CA LEU A 46 2.61 -13.16 0.28
C LEU A 46 1.82 -13.21 -1.03
N MET A 47 2.25 -12.47 -2.02
CA MET A 47 1.59 -12.51 -3.33
C MET A 47 1.69 -13.92 -3.94
N THR A 48 2.82 -14.56 -3.76
CA THR A 48 3.02 -15.92 -4.25
C THR A 48 2.12 -16.91 -3.51
N LEU A 49 2.05 -16.78 -2.19
CA LEU A 49 1.20 -17.66 -1.39
C LEU A 49 -0.27 -17.52 -1.72
N ASP A 50 -0.71 -16.30 -1.99
CA ASP A 50 -2.11 -16.04 -2.31
C ASP A 50 -2.40 -16.16 -3.81
N ASP A 51 -1.41 -16.62 -4.56
CA ASP A 51 -1.54 -16.88 -6.00
C ASP A 51 -2.01 -15.63 -6.76
N ILE A 52 -1.47 -14.49 -6.39
CA ILE A 52 -1.78 -13.23 -7.06
C ILE A 52 -0.84 -13.05 -8.23
N ALA A 53 -1.41 -13.08 -9.42
CA ALA A 53 -0.67 -12.87 -10.65
C ALA A 53 -0.98 -11.47 -11.19
N GLY A 54 0.00 -10.86 -11.82
CA GLY A 54 -0.14 -9.55 -12.38
C GLY A 54 0.89 -8.59 -11.80
N ASP A 55 1.07 -7.48 -12.48
CA ASP A 55 2.10 -6.52 -12.10
C ASP A 55 1.50 -5.37 -11.31
N ILE A 56 2.26 -4.91 -10.32
CA ILE A 56 1.94 -3.66 -9.62
C ILE A 56 2.44 -2.53 -10.52
N ASP A 57 1.53 -1.75 -11.06
CA ASP A 57 1.87 -0.65 -11.94
C ASP A 57 1.55 0.72 -11.34
N GLU A 58 0.84 0.74 -10.23
CA GLU A 58 0.54 1.97 -9.50
C GLU A 58 0.73 1.73 -8.01
N MET A 59 1.11 2.77 -7.29
CA MET A 59 1.29 2.68 -5.85
C MET A 59 0.84 3.97 -5.18
N VAL A 60 0.10 3.83 -4.09
CA VAL A 60 -0.34 4.96 -3.27
C VAL A 60 0.15 4.72 -1.84
N ILE A 61 0.79 5.72 -1.27
CA ILE A 61 1.35 5.63 0.08
C ILE A 61 0.72 6.70 0.95
N SER A 62 0.12 6.28 2.06
CA SER A 62 -0.40 7.17 3.08
C SER A 62 0.50 7.09 4.30
N SER A 63 1.29 8.13 4.55
CA SER A 63 2.19 8.17 5.70
C SER A 63 2.67 9.59 5.90
N THR A 64 2.94 9.93 7.18
CA THR A 64 3.59 11.19 7.53
C THR A 64 5.02 10.98 8.02
N VAL A 65 5.52 9.76 7.97
CA VAL A 65 6.87 9.43 8.46
C VAL A 65 7.84 9.42 7.28
N PRO A 66 8.74 10.40 7.18
CA PRO A 66 9.62 10.52 6.01
C PRO A 66 10.48 9.30 5.71
N ARG A 67 10.99 8.63 6.74
CA ARG A 67 11.82 7.44 6.52
C ARG A 67 11.04 6.31 5.89
N VAL A 68 9.80 6.12 6.33
CA VAL A 68 8.95 5.08 5.78
C VAL A 68 8.63 5.41 4.32
N VAL A 69 8.29 6.66 4.07
CA VAL A 69 7.99 7.10 2.70
C VAL A 69 9.20 6.89 1.80
N PHE A 70 10.39 7.24 2.28
CA PHE A 70 11.60 7.05 1.50
C PHE A 70 11.81 5.58 1.12
N ASN A 71 11.70 4.69 2.08
CA ASN A 71 11.91 3.27 1.83
C ASN A 71 10.85 2.70 0.89
N LEU A 72 9.61 3.16 1.01
CA LEU A 72 8.55 2.71 0.12
C LEU A 72 8.70 3.27 -1.28
N ARG A 73 9.25 4.48 -1.42
CA ARG A 73 9.58 5.01 -2.74
C ARG A 73 10.67 4.21 -3.42
N VAL A 74 11.67 3.80 -2.66
CA VAL A 74 12.74 2.94 -3.19
C VAL A 74 12.14 1.61 -3.63
N LEU A 75 11.23 1.07 -2.83
CA LEU A 75 10.53 -0.16 -3.19
C LEU A 75 9.80 -0.01 -4.53
N ALA A 76 9.07 1.07 -4.70
CA ALA A 76 8.32 1.31 -5.93
C ALA A 76 9.24 1.45 -7.14
N ASP A 77 10.30 2.21 -6.98
CA ASP A 77 11.23 2.46 -8.08
C ASP A 77 12.04 1.22 -8.44
N LYS A 78 12.57 0.55 -7.42
CA LYS A 78 13.51 -0.54 -7.64
C LYS A 78 12.84 -1.81 -8.12
N TYR A 79 11.68 -2.14 -7.57
CA TYR A 79 11.04 -3.43 -7.83
C TYR A 79 9.81 -3.35 -8.72
N PHE A 80 9.13 -2.22 -8.72
CA PHE A 80 7.89 -2.09 -9.51
C PHE A 80 8.01 -1.10 -10.65
N GLY A 81 9.09 -0.34 -10.69
CA GLY A 81 9.32 0.60 -11.79
C GLY A 81 8.23 1.67 -11.88
N THR A 82 7.66 2.06 -10.77
CA THR A 82 6.60 3.05 -10.74
C THR A 82 6.89 4.13 -9.73
N ARG A 83 6.25 5.28 -9.90
CA ARG A 83 6.40 6.40 -9.00
C ARG A 83 5.16 6.48 -8.12
N PRO A 84 5.29 6.34 -6.79
CA PRO A 84 4.12 6.31 -5.93
C PRO A 84 3.52 7.69 -5.74
N LEU A 85 2.20 7.73 -5.55
CA LEU A 85 1.51 8.91 -5.07
C LEU A 85 1.58 8.87 -3.55
N VAL A 86 2.15 9.90 -2.96
CA VAL A 86 2.28 9.98 -1.51
C VAL A 86 1.32 11.02 -0.98
N VAL A 87 0.52 10.65 0.00
CA VAL A 87 -0.41 11.57 0.63
C VAL A 87 -0.20 11.59 2.14
N GLY A 88 -0.41 12.75 2.74
CA GLY A 88 -0.35 12.89 4.18
C GLY A 88 -1.57 12.26 4.83
N ARG A 89 -1.41 11.87 6.07
CA ARG A 89 -2.50 11.22 6.79
C ARG A 89 -3.71 12.13 7.01
N THR A 90 -3.47 13.42 7.09
CA THR A 90 -4.57 14.36 7.27
C THR A 90 -5.39 14.53 6.02
N ASP A 91 -4.88 14.13 4.91
CA ASP A 91 -5.54 14.32 3.64
C ASP A 91 -6.65 13.33 3.41
N CYS A 92 -6.76 12.26 3.88
CA CYS A 92 -7.88 11.31 3.79
C CYS A 92 -8.52 11.18 2.41
N ARG A 93 -7.94 11.77 1.38
CA ARG A 93 -8.54 11.79 0.05
C ARG A 93 -7.71 11.02 -0.94
N LEU A 94 -7.45 9.80 -0.63
CA LEU A 94 -6.72 8.94 -1.54
C LEU A 94 -7.59 8.64 -2.74
N PRO A 95 -7.02 8.62 -3.95
CA PRO A 95 -7.76 8.20 -5.12
C PRO A 95 -8.42 6.85 -4.95
N ILE A 96 -7.75 5.98 -4.23
CA ILE A 96 -8.28 4.66 -3.97
C ILE A 96 -9.50 4.70 -3.08
N SER A 97 -9.58 5.64 -2.14
CA SER A 97 -10.76 5.77 -1.28
C SER A 97 -11.99 6.10 -2.09
N VAL A 98 -11.84 6.94 -3.08
CA VAL A 98 -12.94 7.30 -3.95
C VAL A 98 -13.43 6.08 -4.73
N ARG A 99 -12.50 5.29 -5.23
CA ARG A 99 -12.85 4.07 -5.97
C ARG A 99 -13.58 3.07 -5.08
N VAL A 100 -13.14 2.94 -3.85
CA VAL A 100 -13.76 2.03 -2.90
C VAL A 100 -15.17 2.48 -2.56
N ASP A 101 -15.36 3.78 -2.35
CA ASP A 101 -16.68 4.31 -2.04
C ASP A 101 -17.68 4.02 -3.14
N ALA A 102 -17.22 4.06 -4.37
CA ALA A 102 -18.10 3.84 -5.50
C ALA A 102 -18.51 2.39 -5.65
N GLY A 103 -17.72 1.47 -5.13
CA GLY A 103 -17.91 0.07 -5.44
C GLY A 103 -18.13 -0.87 -4.30
N THR A 104 -17.87 -0.49 -3.07
CA THR A 104 -17.89 -1.43 -1.98
C THR A 104 -18.41 -0.82 -0.70
N ALA A 105 -18.70 -1.70 0.24
CA ALA A 105 -19.07 -1.31 1.57
C ALA A 105 -17.84 -1.17 2.49
N VAL A 106 -16.67 -1.41 1.99
CA VAL A 106 -15.47 -1.22 2.78
C VAL A 106 -15.30 0.27 3.00
N GLY A 107 -15.43 0.69 4.22
CA GLY A 107 -15.35 2.10 4.52
C GLY A 107 -13.97 2.66 4.28
N PRO A 108 -13.89 3.86 3.73
CA PRO A 108 -12.60 4.52 3.56
C PRO A 108 -11.86 4.68 4.88
N ASP A 109 -12.58 4.85 5.97
CA ASP A 109 -11.97 5.01 7.27
C ASP A 109 -11.12 3.81 7.63
N ARG A 110 -11.49 2.63 7.24
CA ARG A 110 -10.68 1.46 7.53
C ARG A 110 -9.36 1.50 6.81
N LEU A 111 -9.37 2.04 5.62
CA LEU A 111 -8.16 2.13 4.81
C LEU A 111 -7.28 3.29 5.23
N VAL A 112 -7.91 4.37 5.65
CA VAL A 112 -7.21 5.61 5.93
C VAL A 112 -6.80 5.72 7.39
N ASN A 113 -7.60 5.17 8.28
CA ASN A 113 -7.39 5.32 9.72
C ASN A 113 -6.75 4.12 10.38
N SER A 114 -6.40 3.17 9.62
CA SER A 114 -5.78 1.96 10.17
C SER A 114 -4.41 2.20 10.77
#